data_057c01b06644f3f97bc79b7853af9fdf
#
_entry.id   057c01b06644f3f97bc79b7853af9fdf
#
_cell.length_a   1.000
_cell.length_b   1.000
_cell.length_c   1.000
_cell.angle_alpha   90.00
_cell.angle_beta   90.00
_cell.angle_gamma   90.00
#
_symmetry.space_group_name_H-M   'P 1'
#
loop_
_entity.id
_entity.type
_entity.pdbx_description
1 polymer ?
#
loop_
_entity_poly.entity_id
_entity_poly.type
_entity_poly.pdbx_seq_one_letter_code
_entity_poly.pdbx_strand_id
1 'polypeptide(L)'
;DYNNFLEKYGVQNLLVIAVEDSLITTLSHLKKWDLLSDSIKRINGVEQLVSFSNLPIILKDIKSKNFKSEKWFSDKIDSEKDFEKALEIYNKQPFFKGLINSENNKATTLLITLNDEIIRSNEREQLIFSIKNLVDNYASTYNIKAHYSGLPYIRTVDSIKVKKEISMFILFALIITALILYLFFRSFKAAISSTIVVVIGVIFSFGSIVSLGYEIS
;
A
#
# COMPACT_ATOMS: atom_id res chain seq x y z
N ASP A 1 -25.68 -7.30 -9.15
CA ASP A 1 -24.88 -6.32 -9.94
C ASP A 1 -23.42 -6.20 -9.46
N TYR A 2 -23.18 -6.01 -8.14
CA TYR A 2 -21.81 -5.86 -7.64
C TYR A 2 -20.97 -7.15 -7.76
N ASN A 3 -21.54 -8.31 -7.44
CA ASN A 3 -20.86 -9.59 -7.59
C ASN A 3 -20.52 -9.92 -9.06
N ASN A 4 -21.43 -9.62 -9.99
CA ASN A 4 -21.18 -9.76 -11.43
C ASN A 4 -20.09 -8.81 -11.92
N PHE A 5 -19.97 -7.62 -11.32
CA PHE A 5 -18.90 -6.68 -11.60
C PHE A 5 -17.55 -7.23 -11.10
N LEU A 6 -17.50 -7.78 -9.88
CA LEU A 6 -16.32 -8.39 -9.31
C LEU A 6 -15.84 -9.63 -10.09
N GLU A 7 -16.78 -10.49 -10.53
CA GLU A 7 -16.46 -11.64 -11.37
C GLU A 7 -15.89 -11.25 -12.74
N LYS A 8 -16.38 -10.14 -13.31
CA LYS A 8 -15.99 -9.68 -14.65
C LYS A 8 -14.71 -8.85 -14.65
N TYR A 9 -14.46 -8.05 -13.62
CA TYR A 9 -13.38 -7.07 -13.57
C TYR A 9 -12.36 -7.33 -12.45
N GLY A 10 -12.63 -8.30 -11.59
CA GLY A 10 -11.80 -8.61 -10.41
C GLY A 10 -11.90 -7.54 -9.31
N VAL A 11 -11.32 -7.84 -8.16
CA VAL A 11 -11.10 -6.84 -7.10
C VAL A 11 -9.79 -6.14 -7.43
N GLN A 12 -9.84 -4.84 -7.64
CA GLN A 12 -8.63 -4.06 -7.87
C GLN A 12 -7.89 -3.83 -6.55
N ASN A 13 -7.15 -4.84 -6.09
CA ASN A 13 -6.25 -4.73 -4.94
C ASN A 13 -4.93 -4.08 -5.37
N LEU A 14 -5.05 -2.92 -6.01
CA LEU A 14 -3.92 -2.19 -6.55
C LEU A 14 -3.38 -1.20 -5.50
N LEU A 15 -2.12 -1.37 -5.14
CA LEU A 15 -1.34 -0.39 -4.40
C LEU A 15 -0.49 0.39 -5.41
N VAL A 16 -0.60 1.70 -5.37
CA VAL A 16 0.13 2.63 -6.23
C VAL A 16 1.11 3.42 -5.38
N ILE A 17 2.37 3.41 -5.76
CA ILE A 17 3.42 4.16 -5.08
C ILE A 17 4.12 5.04 -6.10
N ALA A 18 4.05 6.35 -5.93
CA ALA A 18 4.76 7.31 -6.74
C ALA A 18 5.98 7.86 -6.00
N VAL A 19 7.10 7.99 -6.70
CA VAL A 19 8.35 8.51 -6.15
C VAL A 19 8.84 9.68 -6.99
N GLU A 20 9.16 10.80 -6.33
CA GLU A 20 9.71 11.99 -6.99
C GLU A 20 11.24 11.87 -7.09
N ASP A 21 11.72 11.16 -8.11
CA ASP A 21 13.16 10.95 -8.37
C ASP A 21 13.54 11.49 -9.75
N SER A 22 14.22 12.63 -9.78
CA SER A 22 14.70 13.25 -11.02
C SER A 22 15.89 12.51 -11.66
N LEU A 23 16.52 11.59 -10.94
CA LEU A 23 17.65 10.79 -11.40
C LEU A 23 17.26 9.38 -11.83
N ILE A 24 15.96 9.05 -11.83
CA ILE A 24 15.47 7.71 -12.17
C ILE A 24 15.87 7.25 -13.58
N THR A 25 16.14 8.20 -14.48
CA THR A 25 16.63 7.94 -15.84
C THR A 25 18.15 7.83 -15.93
N THR A 26 18.86 7.68 -14.82
CA THR A 26 20.29 7.34 -14.80
C THR A 26 20.46 5.85 -14.54
N LEU A 27 21.50 5.24 -15.09
CA LEU A 27 21.78 3.82 -14.93
C LEU A 27 21.91 3.41 -13.46
N SER A 28 22.61 4.21 -12.65
CA SER A 28 22.84 3.92 -11.24
C SER A 28 21.57 3.94 -10.41
N HIS A 29 20.66 4.91 -10.62
CA HIS A 29 19.38 4.99 -9.92
C HIS A 29 18.42 3.92 -10.38
N LEU A 30 18.36 3.65 -11.69
CA LEU A 30 17.49 2.63 -12.22
C LEU A 30 17.87 1.22 -11.73
N LYS A 31 19.16 0.89 -11.63
CA LYS A 31 19.61 -0.38 -11.02
C LYS A 31 19.12 -0.52 -9.57
N LYS A 32 19.19 0.54 -8.78
CA LYS A 32 18.73 0.53 -7.39
C LYS A 32 17.20 0.44 -7.28
N TRP A 33 16.49 1.09 -8.21
CA TRP A 33 15.04 0.99 -8.33
C TRP A 33 14.60 -0.43 -8.71
N ASP A 34 15.33 -1.09 -9.58
CA ASP A 34 15.09 -2.48 -9.96
C ASP A 34 15.29 -3.42 -8.76
N LEU A 35 16.36 -3.25 -8.00
CA LEU A 35 16.59 -3.99 -6.75
C LEU A 35 15.46 -3.78 -5.71
N LEU A 36 14.96 -2.56 -5.57
CA LEU A 36 13.80 -2.27 -4.74
C LEU A 36 12.56 -3.01 -5.25
N SER A 37 12.30 -2.94 -6.54
CA SER A 37 11.17 -3.61 -7.19
C SER A 37 11.22 -5.12 -6.99
N ASP A 38 12.38 -5.73 -7.15
CA ASP A 38 12.60 -7.17 -6.90
C ASP A 38 12.43 -7.54 -5.43
N SER A 39 12.87 -6.68 -4.51
CA SER A 39 12.68 -6.89 -3.07
C SER A 39 11.21 -6.87 -2.70
N ILE A 40 10.44 -5.94 -3.24
CA ILE A 40 8.99 -5.87 -3.03
C ILE A 40 8.29 -7.09 -3.64
N LYS A 41 8.68 -7.51 -4.84
CA LYS A 41 8.09 -8.66 -5.54
C LYS A 41 8.23 -9.98 -4.76
N ARG A 42 9.26 -10.10 -3.91
CA ARG A 42 9.50 -11.29 -3.06
C ARG A 42 8.65 -11.31 -1.80
N ILE A 43 7.93 -10.24 -1.47
CA ILE A 43 7.06 -10.21 -0.29
C ILE A 43 5.86 -11.11 -0.55
N ASN A 44 5.55 -11.98 0.43
CA ASN A 44 4.35 -12.79 0.38
C ASN A 44 3.10 -11.91 0.32
N GLY A 45 2.21 -12.16 -0.64
CA GLY A 45 1.02 -11.35 -0.89
C GLY A 45 1.17 -10.34 -2.01
N VAL A 46 2.34 -10.19 -2.62
CA VAL A 46 2.54 -9.45 -3.88
C VAL A 46 2.37 -10.42 -5.05
N GLU A 47 1.34 -10.23 -5.87
CA GLU A 47 1.06 -11.08 -7.04
C GLU A 47 1.75 -10.56 -8.28
N GLN A 48 1.62 -9.26 -8.54
CA GLN A 48 2.22 -8.61 -9.70
C GLN A 48 2.81 -7.27 -9.31
N LEU A 49 3.90 -6.91 -9.96
CA LEU A 49 4.54 -5.61 -9.79
C LEU A 49 4.93 -5.08 -11.17
N VAL A 50 4.46 -3.87 -11.46
CA VAL A 50 4.86 -3.11 -12.64
C VAL A 50 5.63 -1.89 -12.18
N SER A 51 6.86 -1.76 -12.67
CA SER A 51 7.76 -0.65 -12.37
C SER A 51 8.43 -0.16 -13.65
N PHE A 52 9.03 1.02 -13.58
CA PHE A 52 9.77 1.56 -14.72
C PHE A 52 10.85 0.60 -15.25
N SER A 53 11.55 -0.10 -14.39
CA SER A 53 12.62 -1.03 -14.81
C SER A 53 12.10 -2.29 -15.50
N ASN A 54 10.88 -2.76 -15.19
CA ASN A 54 10.38 -4.03 -15.71
C ASN A 54 9.32 -3.92 -16.82
N LEU A 55 9.15 -2.73 -17.38
CA LEU A 55 8.17 -2.50 -18.46
C LEU A 55 8.47 -3.34 -19.69
N PRO A 56 7.46 -3.95 -20.30
CA PRO A 56 7.63 -4.65 -21.57
C PRO A 56 7.72 -3.65 -22.73
N ILE A 57 8.70 -3.82 -23.58
CA ILE A 57 8.74 -3.17 -24.89
C ILE A 57 8.28 -4.14 -25.97
N ILE A 58 7.53 -3.64 -26.94
CA ILE A 58 7.07 -4.44 -28.06
C ILE A 58 8.01 -4.15 -29.24
N LEU A 59 8.81 -5.17 -29.60
CA LEU A 59 9.71 -5.10 -30.73
C LEU A 59 9.12 -5.87 -31.90
N LYS A 60 9.16 -5.27 -33.09
CA LYS A 60 8.78 -5.95 -34.33
C LYS A 60 9.95 -6.81 -34.84
N ASP A 61 9.80 -8.11 -34.82
CA ASP A 61 10.73 -9.01 -35.48
C ASP A 61 10.43 -9.05 -36.97
N ILE A 62 11.30 -8.41 -37.76
CA ILE A 62 11.13 -8.27 -39.21
C ILE A 62 11.27 -9.65 -39.87
N LYS A 63 12.06 -10.59 -39.31
CA LYS A 63 12.30 -11.91 -39.89
C LYS A 63 11.12 -12.84 -39.71
N SER A 64 10.52 -12.88 -38.53
CA SER A 64 9.39 -13.76 -38.21
C SER A 64 8.02 -13.10 -38.47
N LYS A 65 7.97 -11.81 -38.82
CA LYS A 65 6.75 -10.99 -38.96
C LYS A 65 5.87 -10.98 -37.69
N ASN A 66 6.45 -11.28 -36.52
CA ASN A 66 5.80 -11.33 -35.24
C ASN A 66 6.24 -10.17 -34.32
N PHE A 67 5.45 -9.92 -33.31
CA PHE A 67 5.85 -9.01 -32.23
C PHE A 67 6.45 -9.82 -31.08
N LYS A 68 7.59 -9.37 -30.56
CA LYS A 68 8.20 -9.91 -29.35
C LYS A 68 8.07 -8.89 -28.23
N SER A 69 7.70 -9.38 -27.06
CA SER A 69 7.69 -8.58 -25.84
C SER A 69 8.95 -8.90 -25.04
N GLU A 70 9.77 -7.89 -24.78
CA GLU A 70 11.00 -8.01 -23.99
C GLU A 70 11.02 -6.89 -22.98
N LYS A 71 11.71 -7.09 -21.83
CA LYS A 71 11.94 -5.99 -20.89
C LYS A 71 12.91 -4.99 -21.52
N TRP A 72 12.58 -3.69 -21.42
CA TRP A 72 13.45 -2.64 -21.96
C TRP A 72 14.76 -2.50 -21.16
N PHE A 73 14.70 -2.76 -19.85
CA PHE A 73 15.85 -2.77 -18.96
C PHE A 73 16.15 -4.19 -18.50
N SER A 74 17.41 -4.58 -18.50
CA SER A 74 17.87 -5.88 -18.02
C SER A 74 19.19 -5.72 -17.26
N ASP A 75 19.46 -6.65 -16.33
CA ASP A 75 20.71 -6.72 -15.54
C ASP A 75 21.98 -6.79 -16.40
N LYS A 76 21.84 -7.07 -17.67
CA LYS A 76 22.96 -7.14 -18.65
C LYS A 76 23.43 -5.76 -19.12
N ILE A 77 22.71 -4.69 -18.77
CA ILE A 77 23.08 -3.32 -19.14
C ILE A 77 24.06 -2.80 -18.09
N ASP A 78 25.36 -2.88 -18.38
CA ASP A 78 26.44 -2.45 -17.49
C ASP A 78 27.13 -1.17 -17.93
N SER A 79 26.92 -0.73 -19.19
CA SER A 79 27.53 0.50 -19.70
C SER A 79 26.49 1.60 -19.89
N GLU A 80 26.86 2.85 -19.63
CA GLU A 80 26.02 4.03 -19.90
C GLU A 80 25.59 4.08 -21.39
N LYS A 81 26.47 3.67 -22.30
CA LYS A 81 26.19 3.67 -23.74
C LYS A 81 25.08 2.67 -24.14
N ASP A 82 25.02 1.51 -23.50
CA ASP A 82 23.97 0.53 -23.76
C ASP A 82 22.67 0.93 -23.08
N PHE A 83 22.78 1.59 -21.92
CA PHE A 83 21.64 2.18 -21.23
C PHE A 83 20.98 3.30 -22.05
N GLU A 84 21.76 4.22 -22.63
CA GLU A 84 21.25 5.27 -23.52
C GLU A 84 20.47 4.70 -24.71
N LYS A 85 21.00 3.65 -25.34
CA LYS A 85 20.27 2.96 -26.43
C LYS A 85 18.95 2.35 -25.98
N ALA A 86 18.95 1.68 -24.82
CA ALA A 86 17.74 1.09 -24.25
C ALA A 86 16.71 2.18 -23.90
N LEU A 87 17.17 3.29 -23.34
CA LEU A 87 16.32 4.43 -23.01
C LEU A 87 15.74 5.12 -24.27
N GLU A 88 16.50 5.19 -25.37
CA GLU A 88 15.98 5.66 -26.66
C GLU A 88 14.85 4.76 -27.18
N ILE A 89 14.99 3.43 -27.06
CA ILE A 89 13.96 2.47 -27.47
C ILE A 89 12.70 2.65 -26.60
N TYR A 90 12.87 2.79 -25.27
CA TYR A 90 11.77 3.08 -24.37
C TYR A 90 11.06 4.38 -24.72
N ASN A 91 11.81 5.46 -24.98
CA ASN A 91 11.28 6.78 -25.32
C ASN A 91 10.45 6.81 -26.64
N LYS A 92 10.67 5.85 -27.52
CA LYS A 92 9.85 5.65 -28.75
C LYS A 92 8.51 4.98 -28.46
N GLN A 93 8.26 4.54 -27.23
CA GLN A 93 6.99 3.91 -26.80
C GLN A 93 6.16 4.89 -25.96
N PRO A 94 5.24 5.65 -26.56
CA PRO A 94 4.52 6.71 -25.84
C PRO A 94 3.53 6.18 -24.81
N PHE A 95 3.17 4.89 -24.86
CA PHE A 95 2.13 4.28 -24.02
C PHE A 95 2.39 4.41 -22.52
N PHE A 96 3.64 4.34 -22.07
CA PHE A 96 3.99 4.37 -20.65
C PHE A 96 4.27 5.77 -20.11
N LYS A 97 4.43 6.76 -20.98
CA LYS A 97 4.62 8.16 -20.57
C LYS A 97 3.32 8.71 -19.99
N GLY A 98 3.42 9.39 -18.85
CA GLY A 98 2.27 9.89 -18.11
C GLY A 98 1.57 8.82 -17.24
N LEU A 99 1.84 7.52 -17.46
CA LEU A 99 1.27 6.43 -16.66
C LEU A 99 2.25 5.90 -15.62
N ILE A 100 3.44 5.53 -16.04
CA ILE A 100 4.48 4.97 -15.15
C ILE A 100 5.54 6.03 -14.84
N ASN A 101 5.96 6.79 -15.84
CA ASN A 101 6.85 7.94 -15.63
C ASN A 101 6.10 9.20 -15.96
N SER A 102 6.35 10.27 -15.20
CA SER A 102 5.87 11.60 -15.54
C SER A 102 6.45 12.07 -16.89
N GLU A 103 5.75 12.97 -17.55
CA GLU A 103 6.18 13.50 -18.87
C GLU A 103 7.59 14.11 -18.85
N ASN A 104 7.98 14.69 -17.72
CA ASN A 104 9.29 15.31 -17.50
C ASN A 104 10.32 14.34 -16.88
N ASN A 105 9.99 13.06 -16.72
CA ASN A 105 10.83 12.02 -16.11
C ASN A 105 11.33 12.35 -14.68
N LYS A 106 10.60 13.17 -13.93
CA LYS A 106 10.95 13.54 -12.55
C LYS A 106 10.24 12.71 -11.50
N ALA A 107 9.31 11.87 -11.90
CA ALA A 107 8.61 10.97 -11.01
C ALA A 107 8.33 9.65 -11.72
N THR A 108 8.35 8.58 -10.95
CA THR A 108 8.02 7.24 -11.43
C THR A 108 7.05 6.55 -10.47
N THR A 109 6.33 5.57 -10.98
CA THR A 109 5.27 4.88 -10.24
C THR A 109 5.54 3.38 -10.19
N LEU A 110 5.29 2.78 -9.03
CA LEU A 110 5.12 1.34 -8.85
C LEU A 110 3.63 1.01 -8.81
N LEU A 111 3.21 0.05 -9.60
CA LEU A 111 1.88 -0.52 -9.55
C LEU A 111 2.01 -1.95 -9.00
N ILE A 112 1.41 -2.21 -7.86
CA ILE A 112 1.55 -3.47 -7.14
C ILE A 112 0.17 -4.09 -6.96
N THR A 113 -0.06 -5.24 -7.58
CA THR A 113 -1.27 -6.03 -7.38
C THR A 113 -1.05 -6.95 -6.17
N LEU A 114 -1.96 -6.88 -5.22
CA LEU A 114 -1.89 -7.61 -3.96
C LEU A 114 -2.91 -8.75 -3.94
N ASN A 115 -2.55 -9.83 -3.25
CA ASN A 115 -3.40 -11.01 -3.09
C ASN A 115 -4.67 -10.67 -2.29
N ASP A 116 -5.83 -11.07 -2.84
CA ASP A 116 -7.16 -10.74 -2.28
C ASP A 116 -7.39 -11.37 -0.89
N GLU A 117 -6.94 -12.59 -0.67
CA GLU A 117 -7.11 -13.29 0.61
C GLU A 117 -6.34 -12.57 1.73
N ILE A 118 -5.09 -12.18 1.45
CA ILE A 118 -4.26 -11.46 2.43
C ILE A 118 -4.81 -10.06 2.70
N ILE A 119 -5.29 -9.37 1.67
CA ILE A 119 -5.89 -8.02 1.83
C ILE A 119 -7.15 -8.05 2.68
N ARG A 120 -7.91 -9.15 2.66
CA ARG A 120 -9.10 -9.34 3.52
C ARG A 120 -8.78 -9.85 4.92
N SER A 121 -7.57 -10.33 5.14
CA SER A 121 -7.14 -10.89 6.42
C SER A 121 -6.48 -9.84 7.34
N ASN A 122 -6.15 -10.25 8.57
CA ASN A 122 -5.39 -9.44 9.51
C ASN A 122 -3.93 -9.21 9.07
N GLU A 123 -3.44 -9.99 8.10
CA GLU A 123 -2.07 -9.87 7.55
C GLU A 123 -1.92 -8.66 6.61
N ARG A 124 -3.03 -8.05 6.18
CA ARG A 124 -3.03 -6.85 5.33
C ARG A 124 -2.14 -5.74 5.89
N GLU A 125 -2.25 -5.48 7.18
CA GLU A 125 -1.48 -4.41 7.83
C GLU A 125 0.02 -4.68 7.72
N GLN A 126 0.45 -5.89 8.02
CA GLN A 126 1.85 -6.30 7.93
C GLN A 126 2.37 -6.22 6.49
N LEU A 127 1.59 -6.69 5.50
CA LEU A 127 1.94 -6.62 4.08
C LEU A 127 2.16 -5.18 3.63
N ILE A 128 1.19 -4.29 3.88
CA ILE A 128 1.26 -2.89 3.47
C ILE A 128 2.45 -2.18 4.12
N PHE A 129 2.70 -2.40 5.42
CA PHE A 129 3.84 -1.77 6.10
C PHE A 129 5.18 -2.35 5.70
N SER A 130 5.27 -3.63 5.36
CA SER A 130 6.49 -4.22 4.82
C SER A 130 6.90 -3.55 3.50
N ILE A 131 5.93 -3.37 2.59
CA ILE A 131 6.16 -2.65 1.33
C ILE A 131 6.54 -1.19 1.61
N LYS A 132 5.76 -0.52 2.47
CA LYS A 132 6.00 0.89 2.83
C LYS A 132 7.40 1.11 3.40
N ASN A 133 7.85 0.26 4.32
CA ASN A 133 9.17 0.38 4.94
C ASN A 133 10.31 0.26 3.92
N LEU A 134 10.21 -0.64 2.94
CA LEU A 134 11.22 -0.76 1.88
C LEU A 134 11.28 0.52 1.04
N VAL A 135 10.11 1.06 0.68
CA VAL A 135 10.05 2.29 -0.13
C VAL A 135 10.49 3.52 0.67
N ASP A 136 10.10 3.64 1.94
CA ASP A 136 10.51 4.74 2.81
C ASP A 136 12.03 4.72 3.06
N ASN A 137 12.63 3.54 3.21
CA ASN A 137 14.08 3.39 3.33
C ASN A 137 14.80 3.83 2.04
N TYR A 138 14.26 3.45 0.89
CA TYR A 138 14.76 3.92 -0.40
C TYR A 138 14.64 5.44 -0.50
N ALA A 139 13.45 5.97 -0.23
CA ALA A 139 13.18 7.40 -0.31
C ALA A 139 14.08 8.22 0.62
N SER A 140 14.30 7.79 1.86
CA SER A 140 15.19 8.44 2.81
C SER A 140 16.66 8.37 2.39
N THR A 141 17.10 7.24 1.83
CA THR A 141 18.48 7.07 1.36
C THR A 141 18.85 8.05 0.25
N TYR A 142 17.88 8.36 -0.62
CA TYR A 142 18.09 9.27 -1.76
C TYR A 142 17.51 10.67 -1.55
N ASN A 143 16.96 10.96 -0.35
CA ASN A 143 16.32 12.23 -0.01
C ASN A 143 15.23 12.63 -1.01
N ILE A 144 14.39 11.68 -1.38
CA ILE A 144 13.27 11.82 -2.32
C ILE A 144 11.95 11.60 -1.60
N LYS A 145 10.83 12.04 -2.22
CA LYS A 145 9.49 11.87 -1.64
C LYS A 145 8.79 10.67 -2.25
N ALA A 146 8.16 9.87 -1.38
CA ALA A 146 7.30 8.78 -1.76
C ALA A 146 5.84 9.10 -1.41
N HIS A 147 4.92 8.80 -2.32
CA HIS A 147 3.48 9.00 -2.19
C HIS A 147 2.78 7.66 -2.37
N TYR A 148 1.81 7.39 -1.50
CA TYR A 148 1.10 6.12 -1.46
C TYR A 148 -0.37 6.32 -1.76
N SER A 149 -0.94 5.47 -2.60
CA SER A 149 -2.35 5.48 -2.98
C SER A 149 -2.86 4.08 -3.24
N GLY A 150 -4.17 3.95 -3.39
CA GLY A 150 -4.84 2.66 -3.60
C GLY A 150 -5.67 2.23 -2.40
N LEU A 151 -6.77 1.51 -2.69
CA LEU A 151 -7.72 1.08 -1.66
C LEU A 151 -7.07 0.27 -0.53
N PRO A 152 -6.14 -0.68 -0.79
CA PRO A 152 -5.49 -1.44 0.27
C PRO A 152 -4.73 -0.56 1.26
N TYR A 153 -4.02 0.45 0.75
CA TYR A 153 -3.27 1.39 1.59
C TYR A 153 -4.20 2.28 2.42
N ILE A 154 -5.18 2.93 1.77
CA ILE A 154 -6.12 3.84 2.42
C ILE A 154 -6.88 3.10 3.53
N ARG A 155 -7.45 1.94 3.22
CA ARG A 155 -8.17 1.12 4.21
C ARG A 155 -7.30 0.71 5.40
N THR A 156 -6.01 0.41 5.16
CA THR A 156 -5.09 0.04 6.24
C THR A 156 -4.80 1.22 7.15
N VAL A 157 -4.45 2.37 6.57
CA VAL A 157 -4.14 3.59 7.34
C VAL A 157 -5.36 4.08 8.12
N ASP A 158 -6.53 4.11 7.47
CA ASP A 158 -7.78 4.53 8.11
C ASP A 158 -8.18 3.57 9.23
N SER A 159 -8.06 2.26 9.03
CA SER A 159 -8.35 1.26 10.08
C SER A 159 -7.51 1.48 11.33
N ILE A 160 -6.20 1.72 11.17
CA ILE A 160 -5.31 1.98 12.30
C ILE A 160 -5.67 3.29 13.00
N LYS A 161 -5.95 4.33 12.23
CA LYS A 161 -6.33 5.64 12.75
C LYS A 161 -7.64 5.56 13.53
N VAL A 162 -8.65 4.90 12.97
CA VAL A 162 -9.94 4.67 13.60
C VAL A 162 -9.80 3.86 14.89
N LYS A 163 -9.01 2.76 14.89
CA LYS A 163 -8.73 1.97 16.10
C LYS A 163 -8.13 2.83 17.22
N LYS A 164 -7.18 3.69 16.90
CA LYS A 164 -6.55 4.60 17.86
C LYS A 164 -7.53 5.65 18.39
N GLU A 165 -8.34 6.24 17.51
CA GLU A 165 -9.34 7.25 17.86
C GLU A 165 -10.44 6.65 18.76
N ILE A 166 -10.96 5.47 18.41
CA ILE A 166 -11.97 4.76 19.24
C ILE A 166 -11.43 4.48 20.62
N SER A 167 -10.19 3.97 20.75
CA SER A 167 -9.57 3.72 22.07
C SER A 167 -9.52 4.99 22.92
N MET A 168 -9.14 6.10 22.32
CA MET A 168 -9.08 7.40 23.00
C MET A 168 -10.47 7.88 23.39
N PHE A 169 -11.47 7.72 22.53
CA PHE A 169 -12.88 8.06 22.81
C PHE A 169 -13.45 7.25 23.99
N ILE A 170 -13.19 5.96 24.02
CA ILE A 170 -13.63 5.08 25.12
C ILE A 170 -13.03 5.56 26.44
N LEU A 171 -11.74 5.88 26.46
CA LEU A 171 -11.06 6.37 27.66
C LEU A 171 -11.69 7.67 28.16
N PHE A 172 -11.89 8.64 27.27
CA PHE A 172 -12.52 9.91 27.65
C PHE A 172 -13.99 9.74 28.10
N ALA A 173 -14.75 8.89 27.42
CA ALA A 173 -16.12 8.60 27.83
C ALA A 173 -16.20 8.01 29.24
N LEU A 174 -15.29 7.08 29.59
CA LEU A 174 -15.21 6.51 30.93
C LEU A 174 -14.84 7.57 31.99
N ILE A 175 -13.88 8.45 31.70
CA ILE A 175 -13.47 9.52 32.62
C ILE A 175 -14.65 10.47 32.87
N ILE A 176 -15.32 10.91 31.81
CA ILE A 176 -16.46 11.83 31.91
C ILE A 176 -17.62 11.18 32.68
N THR A 177 -17.92 9.91 32.39
CA THR A 177 -18.94 9.14 33.10
C THR A 177 -18.62 9.03 34.57
N ALA A 178 -17.40 8.68 34.93
CA ALA A 178 -16.94 8.59 36.32
C ALA A 178 -17.05 9.94 37.08
N LEU A 179 -16.69 11.03 36.37
CA LEU A 179 -16.77 12.39 36.95
C LEU A 179 -18.23 12.80 37.18
N ILE A 180 -19.15 12.55 36.25
CA ILE A 180 -20.57 12.85 36.39
C ILE A 180 -21.14 12.03 37.57
N LEU A 181 -20.84 10.76 37.66
CA LEU A 181 -21.29 9.88 38.76
C LEU A 181 -20.74 10.36 40.11
N TYR A 182 -19.48 10.80 40.14
CA TYR A 182 -18.87 11.35 41.34
C TYR A 182 -19.57 12.64 41.80
N LEU A 183 -19.85 13.55 40.90
CA LEU A 183 -20.56 14.81 41.18
C LEU A 183 -21.98 14.54 41.70
N PHE A 184 -22.67 13.54 41.11
CA PHE A 184 -24.04 13.20 41.47
C PHE A 184 -24.11 12.51 42.82
N PHE A 185 -23.30 11.48 43.05
CA PHE A 185 -23.34 10.70 44.30
C PHE A 185 -22.51 11.31 45.46
N ARG A 186 -21.62 12.24 45.13
CA ARG A 186 -20.66 12.84 46.08
C ARG A 186 -19.86 11.79 46.91
N SER A 187 -19.72 10.60 46.37
CA SER A 187 -19.05 9.46 46.98
C SER A 187 -18.16 8.76 45.97
N PHE A 188 -16.88 8.70 46.25
CA PHE A 188 -15.90 8.00 45.40
C PHE A 188 -16.20 6.50 45.29
N LYS A 189 -16.63 5.86 46.37
CA LYS A 189 -16.97 4.43 46.35
C LYS A 189 -18.17 4.12 45.45
N ALA A 190 -19.22 4.96 45.49
CA ALA A 190 -20.39 4.78 44.68
C ALA A 190 -20.06 5.05 43.20
N ALA A 191 -19.28 6.09 42.90
CA ALA A 191 -18.86 6.40 41.52
C ALA A 191 -18.03 5.28 40.88
N ILE A 192 -17.04 4.73 41.61
CA ILE A 192 -16.21 3.62 41.13
C ILE A 192 -17.05 2.36 40.91
N SER A 193 -17.89 1.99 41.87
CA SER A 193 -18.76 0.80 41.79
C SER A 193 -19.67 0.88 40.52
N SER A 194 -20.30 2.04 40.33
CA SER A 194 -21.17 2.25 39.16
C SER A 194 -20.37 2.23 37.82
N THR A 195 -19.17 2.82 37.80
CA THR A 195 -18.31 2.79 36.63
C THR A 195 -17.85 1.38 36.25
N ILE A 196 -17.53 0.54 37.25
CA ILE A 196 -17.20 -0.87 37.05
C ILE A 196 -18.37 -1.61 36.37
N VAL A 197 -19.60 -1.39 36.81
CA VAL A 197 -20.79 -2.00 36.19
C VAL A 197 -20.92 -1.60 34.71
N VAL A 198 -20.68 -0.32 34.41
CA VAL A 198 -20.70 0.16 32.99
C VAL A 198 -19.62 -0.55 32.18
N VAL A 199 -18.39 -0.65 32.68
CA VAL A 199 -17.29 -1.34 31.99
C VAL A 199 -17.64 -2.81 31.75
N ILE A 200 -18.17 -3.51 32.73
CA ILE A 200 -18.62 -4.90 32.58
C ILE A 200 -19.71 -5.00 31.53
N GLY A 201 -20.69 -4.10 31.52
CA GLY A 201 -21.74 -4.05 30.49
C GLY A 201 -21.20 -3.89 29.09
N VAL A 202 -20.21 -3.01 28.90
CA VAL A 202 -19.53 -2.80 27.60
C VAL A 202 -18.80 -4.08 27.16
N ILE A 203 -18.05 -4.74 28.07
CA ILE A 203 -17.34 -5.99 27.77
C ILE A 203 -18.33 -7.09 27.36
N PHE A 204 -19.45 -7.25 28.09
CA PHE A 204 -20.47 -8.22 27.73
C PHE A 204 -21.13 -7.90 26.39
N SER A 205 -21.36 -6.63 26.08
CA SER A 205 -21.93 -6.21 24.79
C SER A 205 -21.02 -6.61 23.62
N PHE A 206 -19.72 -6.29 23.71
CA PHE A 206 -18.76 -6.71 22.70
C PHE A 206 -18.60 -8.23 22.61
N GLY A 207 -18.54 -8.91 23.76
CA GLY A 207 -18.48 -10.37 23.83
C GLY A 207 -19.67 -11.04 23.15
N SER A 208 -20.87 -10.49 23.31
CA SER A 208 -22.09 -10.98 22.64
C SER A 208 -22.01 -10.82 21.13
N ILE A 209 -21.53 -9.69 20.62
CA ILE A 209 -21.36 -9.43 19.18
C ILE A 209 -20.42 -10.46 18.57
N VAL A 210 -19.26 -10.68 19.19
CA VAL A 210 -18.27 -11.67 18.73
C VAL A 210 -18.83 -13.10 18.82
N SER A 211 -19.56 -13.44 19.90
CA SER A 211 -20.19 -14.77 20.07
C SER A 211 -21.25 -15.07 19.01
N LEU A 212 -21.90 -14.03 18.47
CA LEU A 212 -22.88 -14.16 17.37
C LEU A 212 -22.21 -14.25 16.00
N GLY A 213 -20.87 -14.27 15.92
CA GLY A 213 -20.12 -14.41 14.67
C GLY A 213 -19.99 -13.13 13.85
N TYR A 214 -20.30 -11.97 14.43
CA TYR A 214 -20.05 -10.69 13.75
C TYR A 214 -18.58 -10.29 13.89
N GLU A 215 -17.92 -10.04 12.75
CA GLU A 215 -16.57 -9.48 12.74
C GLU A 215 -16.63 -7.98 13.03
N ILE A 216 -15.85 -7.55 14.01
CA ILE A 216 -15.64 -6.12 14.31
C ILE A 216 -14.46 -5.67 13.44
N SER A 217 -14.75 -5.21 12.22
CA SER A 217 -13.73 -4.71 11.28
C SER A 217 -13.57 -3.20 11.38
#